data_d02f0a717fb44875927bb96784a4a27f
#
_entry.id   d02f0a717fb44875927bb96784a4a27f
#
_cell.length_a   1.000
_cell.length_b   1.000
_cell.length_c   1.000
_cell.angle_alpha   90.00
_cell.angle_beta   90.00
_cell.angle_gamma   90.00
#
_symmetry.space_group_name_H-M   'P 1'
#
loop_
_entity.id
_entity.type
_entity.pdbx_description
1 polymer ?
#
loop_
_entity_poly.entity_id
_entity_poly.type
_entity_poly.pdbx_seq_one_letter_code
_entity_poly.pdbx_strand_id
1 'polypeptide(L)'
;VGLKYAATLGAFLKNPEKGLKLFEDIDDSIKEKVYKFKQIQVHVDSTQTNLYVKGTLHTQNQTSTCIIQDEHTNVVFLSKNDEILIDNKNTVSKQSNLIQDLRKMSISDIVDLVNDLDSKDIEFLYDGVKMNLELADYAKKHNLALSSSFSSNLISTLTCAIEARLSGCPLNTMSSSGAGTKGIALILPIHIVAREQQI
;
A
#
# COMPACT_ATOMS: atom_id res chain seq x y z
N VAL A 1 9.39 10.74 7.46
CA VAL A 1 9.70 9.96 6.25
C VAL A 1 9.10 10.70 5.08
N GLY A 2 9.88 11.00 4.05
CA GLY A 2 9.44 11.76 2.88
C GLY A 2 9.82 11.04 1.58
N LEU A 3 9.39 11.59 0.44
CA LEU A 3 9.63 11.02 -0.89
C LEU A 3 11.10 10.72 -1.16
N LYS A 4 12.02 11.56 -0.65
CA LYS A 4 13.47 11.33 -0.78
C LYS A 4 13.90 10.02 -0.13
N TYR A 5 13.43 9.75 1.09
CA TYR A 5 13.76 8.50 1.78
C TYR A 5 13.17 7.28 1.09
N ALA A 6 11.91 7.36 0.65
CA ALA A 6 11.25 6.26 -0.06
C ALA A 6 12.00 5.90 -1.36
N ALA A 7 12.36 6.91 -2.17
CA ALA A 7 13.12 6.69 -3.40
C ALA A 7 14.51 6.12 -3.14
N THR A 8 15.21 6.61 -2.09
CA THR A 8 16.52 6.09 -1.71
C THR A 8 16.44 4.66 -1.21
N LEU A 9 15.43 4.34 -0.38
CA LEU A 9 15.19 2.96 0.08
C LEU A 9 14.99 2.01 -1.11
N GLY A 10 14.14 2.36 -2.07
CA GLY A 10 13.92 1.55 -3.27
C GLY A 10 15.20 1.27 -4.06
N ALA A 11 16.08 2.27 -4.19
CA ALA A 11 17.35 2.12 -4.88
C ALA A 11 18.33 1.17 -4.15
N PHE A 12 18.31 1.13 -2.82
CA PHE A 12 19.18 0.26 -2.03
C PHE A 12 18.64 -1.16 -1.86
N LEU A 13 17.32 -1.34 -1.78
CA LEU A 13 16.67 -2.65 -1.60
C LEU A 13 16.79 -3.55 -2.84
N LYS A 14 16.75 -2.98 -4.03
CA LYS A 14 17.00 -3.68 -5.31
C LYS A 14 16.15 -4.94 -5.55
N ASN A 15 14.95 -5.01 -4.98
CA ASN A 15 14.07 -6.17 -5.10
C ASN A 15 12.68 -5.76 -5.60
N PRO A 16 12.55 -5.38 -6.90
CA PRO A 16 11.29 -4.90 -7.46
C PRO A 16 10.20 -5.98 -7.51
N GLU A 17 10.57 -7.26 -7.48
CA GLU A 17 9.65 -8.40 -7.51
C GLU A 17 8.70 -8.42 -6.30
N LYS A 18 9.11 -7.82 -5.18
CA LYS A 18 8.26 -7.70 -4.00
C LYS A 18 7.09 -6.71 -4.16
N GLY A 19 7.11 -5.86 -5.19
CA GLY A 19 6.04 -4.90 -5.44
C GLY A 19 5.74 -4.03 -4.22
N LEU A 20 4.50 -4.07 -3.71
CA LEU A 20 4.07 -3.29 -2.54
C LEU A 20 4.72 -3.74 -1.21
N LYS A 21 5.35 -4.91 -1.17
CA LYS A 21 6.07 -5.44 -0.01
C LYS A 21 7.56 -5.10 -0.02
N LEU A 22 8.01 -4.24 -0.93
CA LEU A 22 9.43 -3.90 -1.12
C LEU A 22 10.13 -3.50 0.19
N PHE A 23 9.43 -2.88 1.11
CA PHE A 23 10.01 -2.36 2.36
C PHE A 23 10.06 -3.37 3.52
N GLU A 24 9.63 -4.63 3.32
CA GLU A 24 9.74 -5.67 4.35
C GLU A 24 11.21 -5.98 4.73
N ASP A 25 12.14 -5.82 3.80
CA ASP A 25 13.55 -6.17 3.98
C ASP A 25 14.40 -5.01 4.55
N ILE A 26 13.78 -3.98 5.11
CA ILE A 26 14.51 -2.86 5.70
C ILE A 26 15.16 -3.28 7.01
N ASP A 27 16.49 -3.31 7.02
CA ASP A 27 17.32 -3.48 8.19
C ASP A 27 18.03 -2.18 8.60
N ASP A 28 18.74 -2.21 9.72
CA ASP A 28 19.47 -1.04 10.22
C ASP A 28 20.64 -0.64 9.33
N SER A 29 21.27 -1.59 8.65
CA SER A 29 22.34 -1.33 7.67
C SER A 29 21.82 -0.52 6.48
N ILE A 30 20.64 -0.89 5.96
CA ILE A 30 19.98 -0.15 4.87
C ILE A 30 19.56 1.25 5.34
N LYS A 31 18.99 1.37 6.54
CA LYS A 31 18.62 2.67 7.13
C LYS A 31 19.83 3.60 7.21
N GLU A 32 20.98 3.09 7.70
CA GLU A 32 22.20 3.87 7.83
C GLU A 32 22.71 4.37 6.46
N LYS A 33 22.70 3.53 5.42
CA LYS A 33 23.07 3.91 4.05
C LYS A 33 22.15 5.00 3.51
N VAL A 34 20.83 4.85 3.72
CA VAL A 34 19.83 5.82 3.28
C VAL A 34 20.01 7.18 3.96
N TYR A 35 20.32 7.22 5.26
CA TYR A 35 20.58 8.47 5.97
C TYR A 35 21.83 9.18 5.46
N LYS A 36 22.85 8.43 5.09
CA LYS A 36 24.10 8.97 4.56
C LYS A 36 23.98 9.44 3.11
N PHE A 37 23.05 8.90 2.33
CA PHE A 37 22.88 9.23 0.92
C PHE A 37 22.16 10.58 0.73
N LYS A 38 22.83 11.52 0.05
CA LYS A 38 22.30 12.88 -0.16
C LYS A 38 22.06 13.24 -1.64
N GLN A 39 22.47 12.36 -2.56
CA GLN A 39 22.42 12.61 -4.00
C GLN A 39 21.04 12.24 -4.56
N ILE A 40 19.99 12.85 -4.02
CA ILE A 40 18.62 12.62 -4.48
C ILE A 40 17.88 13.94 -4.65
N GLN A 41 17.20 14.08 -5.78
CA GLN A 41 16.33 15.17 -6.10
C GLN A 41 14.90 14.68 -6.26
N VAL A 42 13.95 15.44 -5.79
CA VAL A 42 12.52 15.18 -5.94
C VAL A 42 11.88 16.42 -6.50
N HIS A 43 11.15 16.25 -7.59
CA HIS A 43 10.39 17.30 -8.26
C HIS A 43 8.91 16.92 -8.27
N VAL A 44 8.04 17.90 -8.15
CA VAL A 44 6.59 17.72 -8.29
C VAL A 44 6.19 18.14 -9.69
N ASP A 45 5.54 17.28 -10.43
CA ASP A 45 4.94 17.57 -11.72
C ASP A 45 3.45 17.85 -11.54
N SER A 46 3.09 19.14 -11.49
CA SER A 46 1.71 19.61 -11.32
C SER A 46 0.82 19.42 -12.55
N THR A 47 1.37 18.99 -13.68
CA THR A 47 0.59 18.70 -14.90
C THR A 47 -0.09 17.33 -14.83
N GLN A 48 0.36 16.45 -13.94
CA GLN A 48 -0.21 15.12 -13.76
C GLN A 48 -1.41 15.20 -12.81
N THR A 49 -2.54 14.66 -13.26
CA THR A 49 -3.81 14.63 -12.49
C THR A 49 -4.06 13.32 -11.76
N ASN A 50 -3.41 12.25 -12.22
CA ASN A 50 -3.51 10.90 -11.66
C ASN A 50 -2.21 10.52 -10.93
N LEU A 51 -2.17 9.30 -10.37
CA LEU A 51 -0.94 8.73 -9.84
C LEU A 51 0.12 8.66 -10.94
N TYR A 52 1.21 9.37 -10.75
CA TYR A 52 2.35 9.38 -11.65
C TYR A 52 3.65 9.46 -10.86
N VAL A 53 4.53 8.51 -11.09
CA VAL A 53 5.88 8.51 -10.48
C VAL A 53 6.89 8.19 -11.56
N LYS A 54 7.81 9.12 -11.81
CA LYS A 54 8.98 8.90 -12.67
C LYS A 54 10.23 8.84 -11.81
N GLY A 55 10.91 7.70 -11.82
CA GLY A 55 12.21 7.53 -11.19
C GLY A 55 13.30 7.43 -12.24
N THR A 56 14.39 8.19 -12.08
CA THR A 56 15.59 8.04 -12.90
C THR A 56 16.79 7.81 -11.98
N LEU A 57 17.52 6.76 -12.25
CA LEU A 57 18.75 6.39 -11.52
C LEU A 57 19.94 6.55 -12.44
N HIS A 58 20.92 7.33 -12.00
CA HIS A 58 22.18 7.51 -12.67
C HIS A 58 23.30 6.83 -11.88
N THR A 59 24.11 6.06 -12.55
CA THR A 59 25.38 5.53 -12.05
C THR A 59 26.51 6.08 -12.90
N GLN A 60 27.76 5.70 -12.62
CA GLN A 60 28.91 6.16 -13.42
C GLN A 60 28.77 5.84 -14.91
N ASN A 61 28.17 4.70 -15.25
CA ASN A 61 28.17 4.18 -16.64
C ASN A 61 26.76 3.88 -17.16
N GLN A 62 25.71 4.06 -16.36
CA GLN A 62 24.36 3.65 -16.75
C GLN A 62 23.32 4.64 -16.24
N THR A 63 22.28 4.81 -17.04
CA THR A 63 21.06 5.53 -16.66
C THR A 63 19.87 4.61 -16.85
N SER A 64 18.99 4.53 -15.86
CA SER A 64 17.74 3.78 -15.94
C SER A 64 16.58 4.66 -15.56
N THR A 65 15.48 4.57 -16.32
CA THR A 65 14.25 5.31 -16.06
C THR A 65 13.09 4.34 -15.96
N CYS A 66 12.26 4.54 -14.92
CA CYS A 66 11.03 3.80 -14.72
C CYS A 66 9.87 4.80 -14.53
N ILE A 67 8.71 4.53 -15.14
CA ILE A 67 7.47 5.27 -14.93
C ILE A 67 6.40 4.32 -14.45
N ILE A 68 5.78 4.68 -13.32
CA ILE A 68 4.60 4.03 -12.76
C ILE A 68 3.44 5.01 -12.92
N GLN A 69 2.31 4.54 -13.43
CA GLN A 69 1.16 5.41 -13.70
C GLN A 69 -0.16 4.70 -13.36
N ASP A 70 -1.12 5.50 -12.91
CA ASP A 70 -2.51 5.14 -12.56
C ASP A 70 -2.63 4.17 -11.38
N GLU A 71 -1.80 3.13 -11.29
CA GLU A 71 -1.77 2.14 -10.21
C GLU A 71 -0.35 2.02 -9.63
N HIS A 72 -0.23 1.66 -8.35
CA HIS A 72 1.05 1.63 -7.62
C HIS A 72 2.08 0.62 -8.17
N THR A 73 1.63 -0.39 -8.89
CA THR A 73 2.48 -1.44 -9.48
C THR A 73 2.47 -1.44 -11.01
N ASN A 74 1.75 -0.53 -11.62
CA ASN A 74 1.64 -0.45 -13.08
C ASN A 74 2.83 0.28 -13.69
N VAL A 75 3.87 -0.48 -14.07
CA VAL A 75 5.02 0.05 -14.78
C VAL A 75 4.66 0.24 -16.25
N VAL A 76 4.53 1.50 -16.67
CA VAL A 76 4.17 1.86 -18.06
C VAL A 76 5.39 2.15 -18.93
N PHE A 77 6.53 2.44 -18.32
CA PHE A 77 7.78 2.66 -19.05
C PHE A 77 8.98 2.18 -18.25
N LEU A 78 9.89 1.51 -18.92
CA LEU A 78 11.19 1.13 -18.37
C LEU A 78 12.25 1.23 -19.45
N SER A 79 13.36 1.92 -19.14
CA SER A 79 14.51 1.97 -20.04
C SER A 79 15.80 1.82 -19.25
N LYS A 80 16.84 1.32 -19.94
CA LYS A 80 18.21 1.26 -19.46
C LYS A 80 19.14 1.80 -20.54
N ASN A 81 19.82 2.89 -20.26
CA ASN A 81 20.54 3.69 -21.26
C ASN A 81 19.59 4.09 -22.41
N ASP A 82 19.94 3.75 -23.63
CA ASP A 82 19.14 4.04 -24.84
C ASP A 82 18.18 2.90 -25.20
N GLU A 83 18.20 1.78 -24.46
CA GLU A 83 17.33 0.63 -24.68
C GLU A 83 16.02 0.79 -23.93
N ILE A 84 14.90 0.70 -24.66
CA ILE A 84 13.54 0.69 -24.08
C ILE A 84 13.15 -0.77 -23.83
N LEU A 85 12.88 -1.11 -22.58
CA LEU A 85 12.49 -2.46 -22.14
C LEU A 85 10.97 -2.60 -22.05
N ILE A 86 10.26 -1.52 -21.66
CA ILE A 86 8.80 -1.46 -21.57
C ILE A 86 8.35 -0.10 -22.11
N ASP A 87 7.37 -0.08 -22.99
CA ASP A 87 6.66 1.13 -23.42
C ASP A 87 5.16 0.85 -23.59
N ASN A 88 4.44 0.93 -22.47
CA ASN A 88 3.00 0.71 -22.36
C ASN A 88 2.23 2.00 -22.03
N LYS A 89 2.79 3.17 -22.30
CA LYS A 89 2.22 4.48 -21.91
C LYS A 89 0.81 4.73 -22.45
N ASN A 90 0.43 4.04 -23.51
CA ASN A 90 -0.87 4.20 -24.16
C ASN A 90 -1.87 3.08 -23.81
N THR A 91 -1.51 2.13 -22.95
CA THR A 91 -2.43 1.09 -22.49
C THR A 91 -3.36 1.64 -21.41
N VAL A 92 -4.66 1.69 -21.72
CA VAL A 92 -5.69 2.03 -20.71
C VAL A 92 -5.70 0.95 -19.65
N SER A 93 -5.54 1.33 -18.38
CA SER A 93 -5.56 0.37 -17.26
C SER A 93 -6.92 -0.34 -17.19
N LYS A 94 -6.92 -1.64 -16.88
CA LYS A 94 -8.17 -2.41 -16.67
C LYS A 94 -9.04 -1.83 -15.55
N GLN A 95 -8.42 -1.12 -14.60
CA GLN A 95 -9.11 -0.50 -13.46
C GLN A 95 -10.01 0.66 -13.87
N SER A 96 -9.69 1.38 -14.96
CA SER A 96 -10.56 2.44 -15.49
C SER A 96 -11.94 1.91 -15.92
N ASN A 97 -12.00 0.69 -16.44
CA ASN A 97 -13.25 0.07 -16.87
C ASN A 97 -14.10 -0.34 -15.65
N LEU A 98 -13.49 -0.95 -14.62
CA LEU A 98 -14.20 -1.34 -13.40
C LEU A 98 -14.84 -0.13 -12.70
N ILE A 99 -14.10 0.97 -12.54
CA ILE A 99 -14.64 2.20 -11.92
C ILE A 99 -15.80 2.77 -12.75
N GLN A 100 -15.68 2.75 -14.09
CA GLN A 100 -16.74 3.23 -14.97
C GLN A 100 -17.98 2.34 -14.89
N ASP A 101 -17.81 1.03 -14.77
CA ASP A 101 -18.91 0.09 -14.64
C ASP A 101 -19.60 0.24 -13.26
N LEU A 102 -18.85 0.34 -12.18
CA LEU A 102 -19.40 0.62 -10.84
C LEU A 102 -20.18 1.94 -10.78
N ARG A 103 -19.76 2.98 -11.52
CA ARG A 103 -20.48 4.27 -11.58
C ARG A 103 -21.85 4.18 -12.25
N LYS A 104 -22.10 3.15 -13.06
CA LYS A 104 -23.38 2.91 -13.74
C LYS A 104 -24.34 2.12 -12.85
N MET A 105 -23.85 1.46 -11.81
CA MET A 105 -24.62 0.62 -10.92
C MET A 105 -25.31 1.45 -9.83
N SER A 106 -26.50 1.06 -9.45
CA SER A 106 -27.13 1.53 -8.22
C SER A 106 -26.54 0.82 -7.01
N ILE A 107 -26.81 1.33 -5.80
CA ILE A 107 -26.41 0.65 -4.56
C ILE A 107 -27.05 -0.73 -4.47
N SER A 108 -28.31 -0.88 -4.93
CA SER A 108 -29.01 -2.17 -4.94
C SER A 108 -28.29 -3.17 -5.82
N ASP A 109 -27.89 -2.78 -7.04
CA ASP A 109 -27.15 -3.65 -7.94
C ASP A 109 -25.82 -4.13 -7.35
N ILE A 110 -25.14 -3.26 -6.59
CA ILE A 110 -23.89 -3.63 -5.90
C ILE A 110 -24.16 -4.63 -4.77
N VAL A 111 -25.24 -4.44 -4.01
CA VAL A 111 -25.64 -5.37 -2.93
C VAL A 111 -26.02 -6.72 -3.51
N ASP A 112 -26.78 -6.75 -4.58
CA ASP A 112 -27.17 -8.00 -5.27
C ASP A 112 -25.92 -8.72 -5.79
N LEU A 113 -25.00 -8.00 -6.43
CA LEU A 113 -23.72 -8.55 -6.88
C LEU A 113 -22.91 -9.19 -5.73
N VAL A 114 -22.86 -8.52 -4.57
CA VAL A 114 -22.13 -9.04 -3.40
C VAL A 114 -22.78 -10.29 -2.84
N ASN A 115 -24.12 -10.37 -2.84
CA ASN A 115 -24.88 -11.53 -2.38
C ASN A 115 -24.67 -12.77 -3.28
N ASP A 116 -24.39 -12.55 -4.56
CA ASP A 116 -24.15 -13.61 -5.55
C ASP A 116 -22.69 -14.10 -5.57
N LEU A 117 -21.77 -13.45 -4.82
CA LEU A 117 -20.36 -13.88 -4.77
C LEU A 117 -20.20 -15.21 -4.04
N ASP A 118 -19.36 -16.11 -4.59
CA ASP A 118 -18.92 -17.28 -3.86
C ASP A 118 -18.00 -16.85 -2.70
N SER A 119 -18.20 -17.44 -1.53
CA SER A 119 -17.34 -17.20 -0.36
C SER A 119 -15.84 -17.39 -0.63
N LYS A 120 -15.50 -18.28 -1.57
CA LYS A 120 -14.12 -18.51 -2.02
C LYS A 120 -13.49 -17.29 -2.71
N ASP A 121 -14.30 -16.51 -3.44
CA ASP A 121 -13.82 -15.34 -4.15
C ASP A 121 -13.42 -14.20 -3.21
N ILE A 122 -13.96 -14.21 -1.98
CA ILE A 122 -13.70 -13.20 -0.95
C ILE A 122 -12.83 -13.74 0.21
N GLU A 123 -12.38 -14.98 0.15
CA GLU A 123 -11.58 -15.62 1.22
C GLU A 123 -10.31 -14.83 1.55
N PHE A 124 -9.70 -14.16 0.57
CA PHE A 124 -8.53 -13.29 0.77
C PHE A 124 -8.77 -12.15 1.77
N LEU A 125 -10.04 -11.76 2.02
CA LEU A 125 -10.38 -10.77 3.04
C LEU A 125 -10.03 -11.22 4.45
N TYR A 126 -10.08 -12.54 4.73
CA TYR A 126 -9.65 -13.09 6.01
C TYR A 126 -8.14 -12.93 6.24
N ASP A 127 -7.33 -13.00 5.20
CA ASP A 127 -5.91 -12.68 5.31
C ASP A 127 -5.70 -11.20 5.64
N GLY A 128 -6.52 -10.33 5.07
CA GLY A 128 -6.55 -8.91 5.41
C GLY A 128 -6.94 -8.65 6.86
N VAL A 129 -7.92 -9.40 7.38
CA VAL A 129 -8.29 -9.35 8.82
C VAL A 129 -7.09 -9.73 9.68
N LYS A 130 -6.42 -10.86 9.39
CA LYS A 130 -5.23 -11.32 10.16
C LYS A 130 -4.13 -10.26 10.15
N MET A 131 -3.75 -9.75 8.97
CA MET A 131 -2.75 -8.69 8.83
C MET A 131 -3.08 -7.47 9.71
N ASN A 132 -4.33 -7.03 9.67
CA ASN A 132 -4.74 -5.84 10.40
C ASN A 132 -4.88 -6.09 11.92
N LEU A 133 -5.17 -7.31 12.36
CA LEU A 133 -5.11 -7.71 13.77
C LEU A 133 -3.67 -7.77 14.29
N GLU A 134 -2.72 -8.26 13.49
CA GLU A 134 -1.30 -8.29 13.85
C GLU A 134 -0.76 -6.87 14.12
N LEU A 135 -1.26 -5.84 13.41
CA LEU A 135 -0.93 -4.45 13.70
C LEU A 135 -1.38 -4.04 15.11
N ALA A 136 -2.60 -4.43 15.51
CA ALA A 136 -3.11 -4.12 16.84
C ALA A 136 -2.29 -4.82 17.94
N ASP A 137 -1.92 -6.07 17.72
CA ASP A 137 -1.07 -6.83 18.64
C ASP A 137 0.35 -6.26 18.72
N TYR A 138 0.88 -5.78 17.60
CA TYR A 138 2.15 -5.07 17.57
C TYR A 138 2.10 -3.82 18.47
N ALA A 139 1.07 -2.98 18.34
CA ALA A 139 0.92 -1.79 19.18
C ALA A 139 0.88 -2.12 20.66
N LYS A 140 0.11 -3.14 21.06
CA LYS A 140 0.02 -3.61 22.45
C LYS A 140 1.36 -4.11 22.96
N LYS A 141 2.06 -4.94 22.18
CA LYS A 141 3.36 -5.51 22.54
C LYS A 141 4.45 -4.46 22.72
N HIS A 142 4.39 -3.36 21.96
CA HIS A 142 5.38 -2.29 22.00
C HIS A 142 4.95 -1.09 22.85
N ASN A 143 3.84 -1.22 23.61
CA ASN A 143 3.32 -0.20 24.50
C ASN A 143 3.17 1.17 23.81
N LEU A 144 2.59 1.19 22.61
CA LEU A 144 2.28 2.44 21.93
C LEU A 144 1.25 3.24 22.74
N ALA A 145 1.32 4.56 22.67
CA ALA A 145 0.69 5.47 23.63
C ALA A 145 -0.83 5.29 23.79
N LEU A 146 -1.53 4.93 22.71
CA LEU A 146 -2.99 4.79 22.72
C LEU A 146 -3.47 3.36 23.06
N SER A 147 -2.57 2.40 23.20
CA SER A 147 -2.92 0.98 23.36
C SER A 147 -3.72 0.66 24.62
N SER A 148 -3.59 1.48 25.66
CA SER A 148 -4.25 1.29 26.97
C SER A 148 -5.40 2.26 27.26
N SER A 149 -5.73 3.14 26.30
CA SER A 149 -6.62 4.27 26.57
C SER A 149 -8.12 3.96 26.46
N PHE A 150 -8.51 2.78 25.94
CA PHE A 150 -9.88 2.47 25.63
C PHE A 150 -10.35 1.17 26.28
N SER A 151 -11.57 1.19 26.85
CA SER A 151 -12.21 0.03 27.48
C SER A 151 -12.93 -0.90 26.49
N SER A 152 -13.40 -0.38 25.36
CA SER A 152 -14.05 -1.16 24.31
C SER A 152 -13.04 -1.93 23.50
N ASN A 153 -13.23 -3.24 23.34
CA ASN A 153 -12.39 -4.11 22.51
C ASN A 153 -12.32 -3.61 21.06
N LEU A 154 -13.45 -3.22 20.49
CA LEU A 154 -13.52 -2.68 19.12
C LEU A 154 -12.64 -1.44 18.97
N ILE A 155 -12.86 -0.43 19.82
CA ILE A 155 -12.14 0.86 19.72
C ILE A 155 -10.66 0.65 20.02
N SER A 156 -10.34 -0.12 21.04
CA SER A 156 -8.94 -0.43 21.41
C SER A 156 -8.20 -1.11 20.26
N THR A 157 -8.78 -2.17 19.67
CA THR A 157 -8.15 -2.91 18.58
C THR A 157 -7.96 -2.03 17.34
N LEU A 158 -8.99 -1.27 16.97
CA LEU A 158 -8.94 -0.37 15.82
C LEU A 158 -7.87 0.72 15.99
N THR A 159 -7.86 1.37 17.15
CA THR A 159 -6.91 2.45 17.45
C THR A 159 -5.47 1.92 17.49
N CYS A 160 -5.24 0.76 18.14
CA CYS A 160 -3.94 0.11 18.16
C CYS A 160 -3.41 -0.21 16.76
N ALA A 161 -4.25 -0.78 15.89
CA ALA A 161 -3.84 -1.10 14.53
C ALA A 161 -3.49 0.15 13.71
N ILE A 162 -4.29 1.21 13.83
CA ILE A 162 -4.03 2.49 13.15
C ILE A 162 -2.74 3.13 13.68
N GLU A 163 -2.55 3.14 15.00
CA GLU A 163 -1.36 3.71 15.63
C GLU A 163 -0.09 2.96 15.22
N ALA A 164 -0.09 1.62 15.25
CA ALA A 164 1.03 0.82 14.78
C ALA A 164 1.45 1.20 13.35
N ARG A 165 0.46 1.26 12.46
CA ARG A 165 0.69 1.65 11.08
C ARG A 165 1.28 3.05 10.96
N LEU A 166 0.71 4.04 11.65
CA LEU A 166 1.15 5.44 11.57
C LEU A 166 2.50 5.67 12.24
N SER A 167 2.84 4.87 13.24
CA SER A 167 4.16 4.86 13.90
C SER A 167 5.26 4.20 13.06
N GLY A 168 4.91 3.62 11.91
CA GLY A 168 5.89 3.02 10.99
C GLY A 168 6.31 1.61 11.40
N CYS A 169 5.41 0.80 11.97
CA CYS A 169 5.70 -0.60 12.22
C CYS A 169 6.04 -1.34 10.91
N PRO A 170 6.92 -2.35 10.94
CA PRO A 170 7.38 -3.07 9.75
C PRO A 170 6.42 -4.18 9.30
N LEU A 171 5.13 -4.10 9.64
CA LEU A 171 4.13 -5.09 9.26
C LEU A 171 3.30 -4.62 8.07
N ASN A 172 2.84 -5.60 7.29
CA ASN A 172 1.95 -5.35 6.17
C ASN A 172 0.57 -4.88 6.65
N THR A 173 -0.11 -4.14 5.81
CA THR A 173 -1.46 -3.63 6.07
C THR A 173 -2.36 -3.94 4.89
N MET A 174 -3.48 -4.61 5.14
CA MET A 174 -4.53 -4.71 4.13
C MET A 174 -5.15 -3.34 3.91
N SER A 175 -5.06 -2.84 2.70
CA SER A 175 -5.58 -1.52 2.32
C SER A 175 -6.93 -1.62 1.61
N SER A 176 -7.70 -0.54 1.63
CA SER A 176 -8.86 -0.35 0.77
C SER A 176 -8.59 0.85 -0.15
N SER A 177 -8.69 0.62 -1.45
CA SER A 177 -8.41 1.64 -2.47
C SER A 177 -7.06 2.36 -2.27
N GLY A 178 -6.01 1.59 -1.93
CA GLY A 178 -4.66 2.11 -1.69
C GLY A 178 -4.44 2.80 -0.34
N ALA A 179 -5.47 2.91 0.51
CA ALA A 179 -5.38 3.54 1.82
C ALA A 179 -5.42 2.50 2.94
N GLY A 180 -4.27 2.26 3.62
CA GLY A 180 -4.17 1.25 4.67
C GLY A 180 -5.03 1.55 5.89
N THR A 181 -5.05 2.78 6.38
CA THR A 181 -5.92 3.18 7.51
C THR A 181 -7.39 2.97 7.19
N LYS A 182 -7.81 3.23 5.94
CA LYS A 182 -9.17 2.95 5.48
C LYS A 182 -9.47 1.45 5.47
N GLY A 183 -8.51 0.62 5.03
CA GLY A 183 -8.66 -0.85 5.07
C GLY A 183 -8.84 -1.36 6.51
N ILE A 184 -8.02 -0.87 7.46
CA ILE A 184 -8.16 -1.19 8.88
C ILE A 184 -9.55 -0.79 9.40
N ALA A 185 -9.97 0.47 9.12
CA ALA A 185 -11.23 1.02 9.62
C ALA A 185 -12.48 0.37 9.02
N LEU A 186 -12.39 -0.26 7.87
CA LEU A 186 -13.50 -0.99 7.24
C LEU A 186 -13.58 -2.43 7.73
N ILE A 187 -12.49 -3.18 7.72
CA ILE A 187 -12.54 -4.62 7.90
C ILE A 187 -12.58 -5.05 9.38
N LEU A 188 -11.82 -4.39 10.26
CA LEU A 188 -11.74 -4.79 11.66
C LEU A 188 -13.05 -4.61 12.44
N PRO A 189 -13.80 -3.49 12.30
CA PRO A 189 -15.09 -3.35 12.98
C PRO A 189 -16.08 -4.44 12.59
N ILE A 190 -16.18 -4.76 11.31
CA ILE A 190 -17.10 -5.81 10.82
C ILE A 190 -16.71 -7.15 11.44
N HIS A 191 -15.41 -7.51 11.39
CA HIS A 191 -14.93 -8.78 11.95
C HIS A 191 -15.15 -8.88 13.47
N ILE A 192 -14.85 -7.80 14.21
CA ILE A 192 -14.99 -7.82 15.68
C ILE A 192 -16.45 -7.95 16.08
N VAL A 193 -17.34 -7.16 15.45
CA VAL A 193 -18.78 -7.20 15.74
C VAL A 193 -19.38 -8.57 15.37
N ALA A 194 -19.02 -9.12 14.20
CA ALA A 194 -19.47 -10.43 13.79
C ALA A 194 -19.08 -11.51 14.81
N ARG A 195 -17.84 -11.49 15.30
CA ARG A 195 -17.38 -12.41 16.35
C ARG A 195 -18.09 -12.23 17.69
N GLU A 196 -18.35 -10.98 18.10
CA GLU A 196 -19.06 -10.70 19.36
C GLU A 196 -20.52 -11.11 19.29
N GLN A 197 -21.13 -11.05 18.11
CA GLN A 197 -22.52 -11.47 17.86
C GLN A 197 -22.66 -12.93 17.42
N GLN A 198 -21.55 -13.66 17.24
CA GLN A 198 -21.50 -15.06 16.79
C GLN A 198 -22.18 -15.30 15.43
N ILE A 199 -21.98 -14.36 14.49
CA ILE A 199 -22.46 -14.40 13.10
C ILE A 199 -21.31 -14.48 12.12
#